data_18497e6a62278508204a7e5a19d1a226
#
_entry.id   18497e6a62278508204a7e5a19d1a226
#
_cell.length_a   1.000
_cell.length_b   1.000
_cell.length_c   1.000
_cell.angle_alpha   90.00
_cell.angle_beta   90.00
_cell.angle_gamma   90.00
#
_symmetry.space_group_name_H-M   'P 1'
#
loop_
_entity.id
_entity.type
_entity.pdbx_description
1 polymer ?
#
loop_
_entity_poly.entity_id
_entity_poly.type
_entity_poly.pdbx_seq_one_letter_code
_entity_poly.pdbx_strand_id
1 'polypeptide(L)' 'SEQLQQKSEQLQQKSEQLQQKSEQLNNIVRSLYSNGMNILQIAEITGIGKDEVAEILK' A
#
# COMPACT_ATOMS: atom_id res chain seq x y z
N SER A 1 -15.60 -28.69 -7.96
CA SER A 1 -14.93 -28.98 -9.20
C SER A 1 -13.63 -28.20 -9.33
N GLU A 2 -12.76 -28.66 -10.21
CA GLU A 2 -11.42 -28.06 -10.37
C GLU A 2 -11.49 -26.61 -10.85
N GLN A 3 -12.44 -26.29 -11.72
CA GLN A 3 -12.59 -24.93 -12.26
C GLN A 3 -12.96 -23.92 -11.18
N LEU A 4 -13.78 -24.30 -10.21
CA LEU A 4 -14.15 -23.43 -9.12
C LEU A 4 -12.98 -23.18 -8.16
N GLN A 5 -12.17 -24.20 -7.92
CA GLN A 5 -10.99 -24.05 -7.06
C GLN A 5 -9.94 -23.14 -7.69
N GLN A 6 -9.72 -23.26 -9.00
CA GLN A 6 -8.76 -22.41 -9.71
C GLN A 6 -9.17 -20.95 -9.66
N LYS A 7 -10.45 -20.64 -9.84
CA LYS A 7 -10.93 -19.26 -9.75
C LYS A 7 -10.75 -18.69 -8.35
N SER A 8 -11.00 -19.52 -7.34
CA SER A 8 -10.84 -19.09 -5.95
C SER A 8 -9.39 -18.78 -5.63
N GLU A 9 -8.45 -19.61 -6.08
CA GLU A 9 -7.02 -19.38 -5.89
C GLU A 9 -6.54 -18.12 -6.58
N GLN A 10 -6.99 -17.85 -7.80
CA GLN A 10 -6.60 -16.64 -8.53
C GLN A 10 -7.09 -15.38 -7.83
N LEU A 11 -8.31 -15.40 -7.29
CA LEU A 11 -8.85 -14.27 -6.54
C LEU A 11 -8.06 -14.01 -5.26
N GLN A 12 -7.68 -15.07 -4.55
CA GLN A 12 -6.87 -14.94 -3.34
C GLN A 12 -5.49 -14.35 -3.65
N GLN A 13 -4.84 -14.82 -4.71
CA GLN A 13 -3.53 -14.31 -5.10
C GLN A 13 -3.57 -12.83 -5.44
N LYS A 14 -4.58 -12.37 -6.15
CA LYS A 14 -4.73 -10.95 -6.46
C LYS A 14 -4.94 -10.12 -5.20
N SER A 15 -5.74 -10.63 -4.27
CA SER A 15 -5.98 -9.94 -3.02
C SER A 15 -4.70 -9.83 -2.18
N GLU A 16 -3.92 -10.89 -2.10
CA GLU A 16 -2.65 -10.87 -1.38
C GLU A 16 -1.65 -9.91 -1.99
N GLN A 17 -1.54 -9.87 -3.31
CA GLN A 17 -0.63 -8.94 -4.00
C GLN A 17 -1.01 -7.48 -3.73
N LEU A 18 -2.29 -7.17 -3.73
CA LEU A 18 -2.76 -5.82 -3.43
C LEU A 18 -2.45 -5.42 -1.99
N GLN A 19 -2.63 -6.35 -1.05
CA GLN A 19 -2.32 -6.09 0.35
C GLN A 19 -0.82 -5.88 0.58
N GLN A 20 0.02 -6.67 -0.08
CA GLN A 20 1.48 -6.54 0.04
C GLN A 20 1.96 -5.18 -0.48
N LYS A 21 1.44 -4.73 -1.61
CA LYS A 21 1.79 -3.42 -2.16
C LYS A 21 1.37 -2.30 -1.23
N SER A 22 0.20 -2.42 -0.63
CA SER A 22 -0.31 -1.43 0.30
C SER A 22 0.56 -1.38 1.56
N GLU A 23 0.96 -2.51 2.10
CA GLU A 23 1.83 -2.58 3.27
C GLU A 23 3.20 -1.98 2.99
N GLN A 24 3.78 -2.26 1.82
CA GLN A 24 5.06 -1.67 1.43
C GLN A 24 4.97 -0.16 1.37
N LEU A 25 3.91 0.36 0.75
CA LEU A 25 3.70 1.81 0.66
C LEU A 25 3.54 2.42 2.05
N ASN A 26 2.77 1.78 2.91
CA ASN A 26 2.60 2.25 4.28
C ASN A 26 3.92 2.31 5.03
N ASN A 27 4.74 1.27 4.89
CA ASN A 27 6.06 1.21 5.54
C ASN A 27 7.00 2.29 5.01
N ILE A 28 7.00 2.52 3.71
CA ILE A 28 7.82 3.57 3.08
C ILE A 28 7.40 4.94 3.61
N VAL A 29 6.11 5.22 3.62
CA VAL A 29 5.58 6.51 4.10
C VAL A 29 5.98 6.75 5.56
N ARG A 30 5.80 5.76 6.41
CA ARG A 30 6.17 5.86 7.83
C ARG A 30 7.66 6.06 8.01
N SER A 31 8.45 5.37 7.22
CA SER A 31 9.91 5.47 7.28
C SER A 31 10.38 6.87 6.87
N LEU A 32 9.83 7.41 5.79
CA LEU A 32 10.17 8.75 5.33
C LEU A 32 9.76 9.81 6.36
N TYR A 33 8.59 9.65 6.94
CA TYR A 33 8.13 10.57 7.99
C TYR A 33 9.05 10.51 9.22
N SER A 34 9.48 9.33 9.60
CA SER A 34 10.39 9.14 10.73
C SER A 34 11.75 9.80 10.48
N ASN A 35 12.15 9.90 9.21
CA ASN A 35 13.42 10.54 8.83
C ASN A 35 13.33 12.06 8.76
N GLY A 36 12.19 12.64 9.10
CA GLY A 36 12.03 14.09 9.15
C GLY A 36 11.34 14.71 7.95
N MET A 37 10.82 13.90 7.03
CA MET A 37 10.09 14.42 5.87
C MET A 37 8.66 14.76 6.25
N ASN A 38 8.12 15.82 5.68
CA ASN A 38 6.73 16.20 5.92
C ASN A 38 5.79 15.49 4.95
N ILE A 39 4.48 15.60 5.22
CA ILE A 39 3.45 14.93 4.43
C ILE A 39 3.51 15.35 2.96
N LEU A 40 3.73 16.62 2.69
CA LEU A 40 3.79 17.13 1.31
C LEU A 40 4.97 16.53 0.54
N GLN A 41 6.13 16.46 1.18
CA GLN A 41 7.32 15.86 0.56
C GLN A 41 7.11 14.37 0.28
N ILE A 42 6.53 13.65 1.24
CA ILE A 42 6.25 12.23 1.08
C ILE A 42 5.26 12.01 -0.06
N ALA A 43 4.23 12.82 -0.15
CA ALA A 43 3.24 12.74 -1.22
C ALA A 43 3.88 12.96 -2.59
N GLU A 44 4.80 13.90 -2.72
CA GLU A 44 5.52 14.15 -3.97
C GLU A 44 6.40 12.97 -4.38
N ILE A 45 7.14 12.41 -3.43
CA ILE A 45 8.06 11.32 -3.70
C ILE A 45 7.32 10.04 -4.07
N THR A 46 6.26 9.73 -3.33
CA THR A 46 5.50 8.50 -3.53
C THR A 46 4.47 8.61 -4.64
N GLY A 47 4.10 9.83 -5.03
CA GLY A 47 3.09 10.05 -6.06
C GLY A 47 1.66 9.84 -5.59
N ILE A 48 1.43 9.71 -4.29
CA ILE A 48 0.08 9.60 -3.73
C ILE A 48 -0.36 10.94 -3.18
N GLY A 49 -1.67 11.09 -2.94
CA GLY A 49 -2.22 12.32 -2.40
C GLY A 49 -1.83 12.56 -0.94
N LYS A 50 -1.74 13.82 -0.55
CA LYS A 50 -1.41 14.18 0.84
C LYS A 50 -2.43 13.62 1.83
N ASP A 51 -3.69 13.55 1.43
CA ASP A 51 -4.75 12.98 2.27
C ASP A 51 -4.49 11.51 2.56
N GLU A 52 -4.01 10.79 1.55
CA GLU A 52 -3.69 9.38 1.70
C GLU A 52 -2.47 9.18 2.59
N VAL A 53 -1.45 10.03 2.45
CA VAL A 53 -0.28 9.99 3.33
C VAL A 53 -0.69 10.23 4.78
N ALA A 54 -1.53 11.21 5.02
CA ALA A 54 -2.04 11.51 6.37
C ALA A 54 -2.81 10.32 6.94
N GLU A 55 -3.58 9.66 6.12
CA GLU A 55 -4.34 8.46 6.52
C GLU A 55 -3.41 7.33 6.95
N ILE A 56 -2.32 7.12 6.21
CA ILE A 56 -1.33 6.10 6.53
C ILE A 56 -0.63 6.40 7.87
N LEU A 57 -0.39 7.66 8.15
CA LEU A 57 0.36 8.10 9.33
C LEU A 57 -0.49 8.25 10.59
N LYS A 58 -1.78 8.02 10.49
CA LYS A 58 -2.69 8.10 11.64
C LYS A 58 -2.31 7.21 12.80
#